data_c7c7a8e052892881bcf8f3eb2e3b4237
#
_entry.id   c7c7a8e052892881bcf8f3eb2e3b4237
#
_cell.length_a   1.000
_cell.length_b   1.000
_cell.length_c   1.000
_cell.angle_alpha   90.00
_cell.angle_beta   90.00
_cell.angle_gamma   90.00
#
_symmetry.space_group_name_H-M   'P 1'
#
loop_
_entity.id
_entity.type
_entity.pdbx_description
1 polymer ?
#
loop_
_entity_poly.entity_id
_entity_poly.type
_entity_poly.pdbx_seq_one_letter_code
_entity_poly.pdbx_strand_id
1 'polypeptide(L)'
;MVGCILTGHGTFAEGLAGALQMVGGQQDDFQPVSFREDEAGTYPQKLHEAIAQMAEKCGEVVVFCDLFGGTPFNQSMIATQQTPGVQVVTGTNLPMLLECVTSRTESTTADEVVATALEIGRMGIDS
;
A
#
# COMPACT_ATOMS: atom_id res chain seq x y z
N MET A 1 -14.02 4.80 -2.62
CA MET A 1 -13.13 5.04 -1.43
C MET A 1 -11.69 4.87 -1.88
N VAL A 2 -10.73 5.48 -1.19
CA VAL A 2 -9.30 5.41 -1.54
C VAL A 2 -8.85 3.96 -1.64
N GLY A 3 -8.19 3.59 -2.74
CA GLY A 3 -7.63 2.25 -2.92
C GLY A 3 -6.29 2.13 -2.21
N CYS A 4 -5.98 0.96 -1.69
CA CYS A 4 -4.73 0.68 -1.00
C CYS A 4 -4.01 -0.49 -1.66
N ILE A 5 -2.75 -0.27 -2.02
CA ILE A 5 -1.84 -1.29 -2.54
C ILE A 5 -0.76 -1.52 -1.49
N LEU A 6 -0.48 -2.76 -1.16
CA LEU A 6 0.59 -3.13 -0.24
C LEU A 6 1.67 -3.87 -1.02
N THR A 7 2.90 -3.39 -0.97
CA THR A 7 4.00 -4.03 -1.69
C THR A 7 5.29 -3.96 -0.88
N GLY A 8 6.23 -4.84 -1.19
CA GLY A 8 7.49 -4.94 -0.49
C GLY A 8 8.28 -6.15 -0.95
N HIS A 9 9.48 -6.29 -0.41
CA HIS A 9 10.40 -7.37 -0.78
C HIS A 9 9.89 -8.75 -0.33
N GLY A 10 10.13 -9.76 -1.15
CA GLY A 10 9.81 -11.14 -0.81
C GLY A 10 8.34 -11.36 -0.53
N THR A 11 8.04 -11.94 0.62
CA THR A 11 6.68 -12.26 1.06
C THR A 11 6.11 -11.22 2.02
N PHE A 12 6.72 -10.04 2.13
CA PHE A 12 6.27 -8.99 3.05
C PHE A 12 4.80 -8.65 2.83
N ALA A 13 4.40 -8.38 1.59
CA ALA A 13 3.02 -7.98 1.28
C ALA A 13 2.02 -9.07 1.63
N GLU A 14 2.31 -10.30 1.27
CA GLU A 14 1.43 -11.44 1.57
C GLU A 14 1.30 -11.67 3.08
N GLY A 15 2.43 -11.62 3.79
CA GLY A 15 2.44 -11.86 5.23
C GLY A 15 1.70 -10.79 6.00
N LEU A 16 1.96 -9.53 5.66
CA LEU A 16 1.30 -8.40 6.33
C LEU A 16 -0.19 -8.35 5.99
N ALA A 17 -0.56 -8.65 4.74
CA ALA A 17 -1.96 -8.74 4.33
C ALA A 17 -2.69 -9.86 5.10
N GLY A 18 -2.02 -11.00 5.31
CA GLY A 18 -2.60 -12.08 6.11
C GLY A 18 -2.84 -11.67 7.56
N ALA A 19 -1.90 -10.95 8.16
CA ALA A 19 -2.06 -10.44 9.52
C ALA A 19 -3.20 -9.39 9.58
N LEU A 20 -3.28 -8.50 8.60
CA LEU A 20 -4.36 -7.53 8.51
C LEU A 20 -5.72 -8.23 8.46
N GLN A 21 -5.85 -9.25 7.64
CA GLN A 21 -7.11 -9.98 7.52
C GLN A 21 -7.51 -10.67 8.82
N MET A 22 -6.53 -11.24 9.53
CA MET A 22 -6.79 -11.90 10.82
C MET A 22 -7.30 -10.93 11.87
N VAL A 23 -6.74 -9.72 11.92
CA VAL A 23 -7.08 -8.72 12.95
C VAL A 23 -8.28 -7.85 12.52
N GLY A 24 -8.31 -7.41 11.27
CA GLY A 24 -9.29 -6.44 10.78
C GLY A 24 -10.36 -7.00 9.85
N GLY A 25 -10.28 -8.28 9.49
CA GLY A 25 -11.18 -8.89 8.52
C GLY A 25 -10.80 -8.57 7.08
N GLN A 26 -11.61 -9.05 6.15
CA GLN A 26 -11.40 -8.81 4.73
C GLN A 26 -11.70 -7.35 4.39
N GLN A 27 -10.84 -6.76 3.56
CA GLN A 27 -10.93 -5.33 3.23
C GLN A 27 -11.21 -5.15 1.74
N ASP A 28 -12.13 -4.24 1.42
CA ASP A 28 -12.41 -3.84 0.05
C ASP A 28 -11.34 -2.85 -0.43
N ASP A 29 -11.14 -2.78 -1.75
CA ASP A 29 -10.22 -1.84 -2.39
C ASP A 29 -8.83 -1.88 -1.74
N PHE A 30 -8.36 -3.09 -1.51
CA PHE A 30 -7.06 -3.38 -0.92
C PHE A 30 -6.44 -4.57 -1.65
N GLN A 31 -5.19 -4.44 -2.11
CA GLN A 31 -4.52 -5.50 -2.86
C GLN A 31 -3.05 -5.59 -2.49
N PRO A 32 -2.58 -6.76 -2.03
CA PRO A 32 -1.15 -7.01 -1.88
C PRO A 32 -0.54 -7.36 -3.23
N VAL A 33 0.68 -6.86 -3.48
CA VAL A 33 1.48 -7.16 -4.66
C VAL A 33 2.88 -7.54 -4.19
N SER A 34 3.22 -8.81 -4.26
CA SER A 34 4.50 -9.30 -3.79
C SER A 34 5.61 -9.09 -4.81
N PHE A 35 6.82 -8.81 -4.31
CA PHE A 35 8.02 -8.76 -5.11
C PHE A 35 8.89 -9.97 -4.79
N ARG A 36 8.62 -11.08 -5.47
CA ARG A 36 9.38 -12.32 -5.30
C ARG A 36 10.60 -12.30 -6.19
N GLU A 37 11.70 -12.87 -5.70
CA GLU A 37 12.97 -12.89 -6.42
C GLU A 37 12.86 -13.58 -7.78
N ASP A 38 12.10 -14.67 -7.86
CA ASP A 38 11.87 -15.43 -9.09
C ASP A 38 10.91 -14.74 -10.08
N GLU A 39 10.23 -13.68 -9.64
CA GLU A 39 9.31 -12.90 -10.46
C GLU A 39 9.79 -11.47 -10.68
N ALA A 40 11.07 -11.18 -10.43
CA ALA A 40 11.59 -9.82 -10.47
C ALA A 40 11.39 -9.15 -11.84
N GLY A 41 11.48 -9.91 -12.93
CA GLY A 41 11.31 -9.36 -14.29
C GLY A 41 9.89 -8.93 -14.62
N THR A 42 8.88 -9.51 -13.99
CA THR A 42 7.47 -9.20 -14.24
C THR A 42 6.86 -8.28 -13.18
N TYR A 43 7.55 -8.07 -12.08
CA TYR A 43 7.04 -7.28 -10.96
C TYR A 43 6.68 -5.84 -11.34
N PRO A 44 7.54 -5.08 -12.08
CA PRO A 44 7.20 -3.70 -12.42
C PRO A 44 5.86 -3.59 -13.15
N GLN A 45 5.63 -4.42 -14.15
CA GLN A 45 4.39 -4.41 -14.91
C GLN A 45 3.19 -4.78 -14.03
N LYS A 46 3.35 -5.81 -13.20
CA LYS A 46 2.30 -6.29 -12.30
C LYS A 46 1.89 -5.20 -11.30
N LEU A 47 2.88 -4.52 -10.71
CA LEU A 47 2.60 -3.43 -9.78
C LEU A 47 1.92 -2.25 -10.47
N HIS A 48 2.44 -1.82 -11.63
CA HIS A 48 1.87 -0.70 -12.37
C HIS A 48 0.44 -0.96 -12.81
N GLU A 49 0.15 -2.18 -13.27
CA GLU A 49 -1.21 -2.58 -13.64
C GLU A 49 -2.15 -2.56 -12.43
N ALA A 50 -1.70 -3.08 -11.29
CA ALA A 50 -2.50 -3.09 -10.07
C ALA A 50 -2.84 -1.66 -9.62
N ILE A 51 -1.85 -0.75 -9.64
CA ILE A 51 -2.05 0.65 -9.27
C ILE A 51 -3.01 1.33 -10.26
N ALA A 52 -2.80 1.14 -11.56
CA ALA A 52 -3.64 1.78 -12.59
C ALA A 52 -5.10 1.31 -12.49
N GLN A 53 -5.33 0.02 -12.29
CA GLN A 53 -6.67 -0.53 -12.15
C GLN A 53 -7.35 -0.03 -10.88
N MET A 54 -6.61 0.04 -9.78
CA MET A 54 -7.13 0.56 -8.52
C MET A 54 -7.48 2.05 -8.64
N ALA A 55 -6.64 2.83 -9.31
CA ALA A 55 -6.88 4.26 -9.56
C ALA A 55 -8.10 4.48 -10.44
N GLU A 56 -8.30 3.64 -11.46
CA GLU A 56 -9.47 3.71 -12.31
C GLU A 56 -10.75 3.48 -11.52
N LYS A 57 -10.73 2.51 -10.61
CA LYS A 57 -11.87 2.16 -9.78
C LYS A 57 -12.13 3.18 -8.66
N CYS A 58 -11.08 3.63 -8.00
CA CYS A 58 -11.18 4.39 -6.76
C CYS A 58 -10.91 5.89 -6.89
N GLY A 59 -10.24 6.31 -7.95
CA GLY A 59 -9.82 7.69 -8.16
C GLY A 59 -8.49 8.00 -7.50
N GLU A 60 -8.34 7.73 -6.21
CA GLU A 60 -7.10 7.93 -5.46
C GLU A 60 -6.58 6.61 -4.91
N VAL A 61 -5.26 6.47 -4.84
CA VAL A 61 -4.59 5.26 -4.36
C VAL A 61 -3.43 5.63 -3.45
N VAL A 62 -3.28 4.91 -2.35
CA VAL A 62 -2.08 4.97 -1.51
C VAL A 62 -1.36 3.63 -1.61
N VAL A 63 -0.10 3.67 -1.97
CA VAL A 63 0.78 2.50 -2.03
C VAL A 63 1.60 2.46 -0.76
N PHE A 64 1.49 1.36 -0.03
CA PHE A 64 2.25 1.11 1.21
C PHE A 64 3.43 0.22 0.88
N CYS A 65 4.65 0.75 1.04
CA CYS A 65 5.89 0.02 0.81
C CYS A 65 6.56 -0.36 2.13
N ASP A 66 7.36 -1.42 2.10
CA ASP A 66 8.07 -1.92 3.28
C ASP A 66 9.15 -0.96 3.77
N LEU A 67 9.93 -0.36 2.86
CA LEU A 67 11.00 0.54 3.25
C LEU A 67 11.23 1.61 2.18
N PHE A 68 11.98 2.65 2.55
CA PHE A 68 12.37 3.70 1.63
C PHE A 68 13.54 3.21 0.76
N GLY A 69 13.35 3.26 -0.56
CA GLY A 69 14.33 2.77 -1.52
C GLY A 69 14.09 1.32 -1.93
N GLY A 70 14.88 0.85 -2.87
CA GLY A 70 14.71 -0.49 -3.45
C GLY A 70 13.64 -0.55 -4.53
N THR A 71 13.49 -1.71 -5.14
CA THR A 71 12.61 -1.88 -6.31
C THR A 71 11.14 -1.57 -6.02
N PRO A 72 10.53 -2.06 -4.91
CA PRO A 72 9.13 -1.74 -4.64
C PRO A 72 8.88 -0.24 -4.52
N PHE A 73 9.74 0.47 -3.79
CA PHE A 73 9.65 1.92 -3.65
C PHE A 73 9.85 2.63 -4.99
N ASN A 74 10.92 2.28 -5.70
CA ASN A 74 11.27 2.94 -6.97
C ASN A 74 10.16 2.77 -8.00
N GLN A 75 9.61 1.57 -8.13
CA GLN A 75 8.52 1.31 -9.07
C GLN A 75 7.23 2.02 -8.65
N SER A 76 6.96 2.10 -7.36
CA SER A 76 5.80 2.86 -6.85
C SER A 76 5.93 4.34 -7.15
N MET A 77 7.12 4.92 -6.99
CA MET A 77 7.38 6.32 -7.31
C MET A 77 7.23 6.61 -8.81
N ILE A 78 7.67 5.70 -9.67
CA ILE A 78 7.45 5.81 -11.11
C ILE A 78 5.94 5.86 -11.39
N ALA A 79 5.16 5.03 -10.72
CA ALA A 79 3.71 5.01 -10.90
C ALA A 79 3.06 6.34 -10.52
N THR A 80 3.59 7.07 -9.53
CA THR A 80 3.05 8.41 -9.17
C THR A 80 3.20 9.41 -10.32
N GLN A 81 4.19 9.23 -11.18
CA GLN A 81 4.43 10.09 -12.33
C GLN A 81 3.50 9.75 -13.50
N GLN A 82 3.01 8.53 -13.56
CA GLN A 82 2.20 8.02 -14.66
C GLN A 82 0.70 8.08 -14.37
N THR A 83 0.33 7.98 -13.09
CA THR A 83 -1.07 7.88 -12.69
C THR A 83 -1.40 8.97 -11.66
N PRO A 84 -2.28 9.92 -12.01
CA PRO A 84 -2.71 10.95 -11.05
C PRO A 84 -3.39 10.34 -9.83
N GLY A 85 -3.27 10.99 -8.67
CA GLY A 85 -3.95 10.57 -7.45
C GLY A 85 -3.26 9.44 -6.69
N VAL A 86 -2.04 9.06 -7.06
CA VAL A 86 -1.27 8.01 -6.39
C VAL A 86 -0.25 8.63 -5.45
N GLN A 87 -0.25 8.19 -4.20
CA GLN A 87 0.75 8.58 -3.19
C GLN A 87 1.41 7.33 -2.62
N VAL A 88 2.64 7.48 -2.10
CA VAL A 88 3.44 6.37 -1.58
C VAL A 88 3.81 6.63 -0.13
N VAL A 89 3.65 5.61 0.72
CA VAL A 89 4.08 5.60 2.12
C VAL A 89 5.11 4.48 2.28
N THR A 90 6.14 4.72 3.08
CA THR A 90 7.19 3.74 3.35
C THR A 90 7.28 3.42 4.84
N GLY A 91 8.00 2.35 5.18
CA GLY A 91 8.14 1.92 6.56
C GLY A 91 6.87 1.30 7.13
N THR A 92 6.08 0.67 6.28
CA THR A 92 4.77 0.13 6.65
C THR A 92 4.88 -0.92 7.74
N ASN A 93 4.10 -0.74 8.80
CA ASN A 93 3.91 -1.72 9.86
C ASN A 93 2.43 -2.05 10.00
N LEU A 94 2.12 -3.07 10.79
CA LEU A 94 0.74 -3.53 10.92
C LEU A 94 -0.18 -2.49 11.57
N PRO A 95 0.21 -1.77 12.64
CA PRO A 95 -0.65 -0.72 13.19
C PRO A 95 -1.02 0.35 12.16
N MET A 96 -0.06 0.80 11.36
CA MET A 96 -0.30 1.75 10.27
C MET A 96 -1.34 1.22 9.30
N LEU A 97 -1.09 0.03 8.79
CA LEU A 97 -1.93 -0.56 7.74
C LEU A 97 -3.34 -0.82 8.26
N LEU A 98 -3.45 -1.37 9.46
CA LEU A 98 -4.73 -1.67 10.09
C LEU A 98 -5.59 -0.41 10.20
N GLU A 99 -5.05 0.67 10.78
CA GLU A 99 -5.80 1.91 10.96
C GLU A 99 -6.16 2.54 9.62
N CYS A 100 -5.20 2.66 8.71
CA CYS A 100 -5.45 3.30 7.41
C CYS A 100 -6.53 2.57 6.60
N VAL A 101 -6.50 1.24 6.59
CA VAL A 101 -7.40 0.48 5.75
C VAL A 101 -8.80 0.38 6.37
N THR A 102 -8.89 0.14 7.69
CA THR A 102 -10.18 -0.08 8.35
C THR A 102 -10.94 1.20 8.64
N SER A 103 -10.27 2.35 8.72
CA SER A 103 -10.93 3.64 9.02
C SER A 103 -11.41 4.39 7.79
N ARG A 104 -11.10 3.90 6.58
CA ARG A 104 -11.53 4.57 5.35
C ARG A 104 -13.04 4.61 5.23
N THR A 105 -13.54 5.76 4.76
CA THR A 105 -14.94 5.93 4.33
C THR A 105 -14.95 6.41 2.89
N GLU A 106 -16.12 6.56 2.30
CA GLU A 106 -16.24 7.07 0.93
C GLU A 106 -15.74 8.50 0.78
N SER A 107 -15.68 9.27 1.86
CA SER A 107 -15.21 10.66 1.86
C SER A 107 -13.74 10.82 2.26
N THR A 108 -13.07 9.75 2.65
CA THR A 108 -11.65 9.79 3.02
C THR A 108 -10.79 10.06 1.79
N THR A 109 -9.86 11.02 1.90
CA THR A 109 -8.92 11.37 0.82
C THR A 109 -7.60 10.64 0.99
N ALA A 110 -6.82 10.58 -0.10
CA ALA A 110 -5.46 10.01 -0.02
C ALA A 110 -4.58 10.81 0.94
N ASP A 111 -4.71 12.14 0.96
CA ASP A 111 -3.97 12.99 1.91
C ASP A 111 -4.28 12.59 3.36
N GLU A 112 -5.52 12.32 3.67
CA GLU A 112 -5.92 11.88 5.02
C GLU A 112 -5.36 10.50 5.35
N VAL A 113 -5.36 9.58 4.40
CA VAL A 113 -4.76 8.25 4.59
C VAL A 113 -3.26 8.37 4.88
N VAL A 114 -2.55 9.19 4.11
CA VAL A 114 -1.10 9.41 4.33
C VAL A 114 -0.85 10.04 5.70
N ALA A 115 -1.64 11.03 6.10
CA ALA A 115 -1.51 11.65 7.41
C ALA A 115 -1.72 10.64 8.54
N THR A 116 -2.73 9.78 8.43
CA THR A 116 -2.99 8.70 9.38
C THR A 116 -1.83 7.72 9.43
N ALA A 117 -1.29 7.35 8.26
CA ALA A 117 -0.16 6.43 8.17
C ALA A 117 1.06 6.94 8.92
N LEU A 118 1.40 8.21 8.73
CA LEU A 118 2.56 8.81 9.38
C LEU A 118 2.38 8.88 10.90
N GLU A 119 1.18 9.23 11.36
CA GLU A 119 0.88 9.32 12.80
C GLU A 119 0.85 7.94 13.45
N ILE A 120 0.01 7.05 12.95
CA ILE A 120 -0.22 5.74 13.59
C ILE A 120 0.97 4.82 13.39
N GLY A 121 1.64 4.89 12.24
CA GLY A 121 2.84 4.08 12.00
C GLY A 121 3.95 4.38 13.02
N ARG A 122 4.14 5.66 13.33
CA ARG A 122 5.12 6.08 14.34
C ARG A 122 4.71 5.67 15.75
N MET A 123 3.44 5.82 16.08
CA MET A 123 2.89 5.41 17.38
C MET A 123 2.92 3.90 17.60
N GLY A 124 2.95 3.12 16.52
CA GLY A 124 3.00 1.67 16.59
C GLY A 124 4.34 1.10 17.05
N ILE A 125 5.35 1.96 17.20
CA ILE A 125 6.68 1.57 17.69
C ILE A 125 6.73 1.92 19.19
N ASP A 126 6.78 0.89 20.02
CA ASP A 126 6.73 1.06 21.46
C ASP A 126 7.60 0.00 22.14
N SER A 127 8.00 0.26 23.38
CA SER A 127 8.83 -0.67 24.15
C SER A 127 8.35 -0.80 25.60
#